data_24f8f9746d34b94b0df75ba93d1fb0e3
#
_entry.id   24f8f9746d34b94b0df75ba93d1fb0e3
#
_cell.length_a   1.000
_cell.length_b   1.000
_cell.length_c   1.000
_cell.angle_alpha   90.00
_cell.angle_beta   90.00
_cell.angle_gamma   90.00
#
_symmetry.space_group_name_H-M   'P 1'
#
loop_
_entity.id
_entity.type
_entity.pdbx_description
1 polymer ?
#
loop_
_entity_poly.entity_id
_entity_poly.type
_entity_poly.pdbx_seq_one_letter_code
_entity_poly.pdbx_strand_id
1 'polypeptide(L)'
;MVATAGAGFLSLAAMMNSGFAHADDIGLVLGGSGDPIPGPDYVASADFHYLEHDYPGEISSFYGATTTNPFGEGLFTPEGLYPLTGVHTLPFNYPSGNDGFPDGSTSVGQGDTILLNTIESEIANGNTATVFGYSQSSVIAGNVMQMLTADGIPKTDVNFLLVADETAPNGGLLSRFDGFTPSSGPAVSDPLNLPSLGISFDGATPASDYPTQIYTIEYDGFADFPKYPLNFLSDLNAFLGIETLHGTYLDGGNGTGGLGDGPSLGDINNATPLPVSGADLNTNYWMITTLGGTDSTAGHEITAPLVELLPKQLQELLGPDLTYLINLGYGDGSVGYSTTDADVNTPFGLAPNVSMSDVFSHLSTLTQQGIQNLMTDTDPYAAAATSSGAEAATAVPAATPTITDIANALSSALSTAYSVFLPLQDISNALTTSIPAYDWSLFADNIATGDYTDAFGLPIAANTALDTLAAGFAVEVIQSAASQIAADFASIGF
;
A
#
# COMPACT_ATOMS: atom_id res chain seq x y z
N MET A 1 28.99 33.97 -68.65
CA MET A 1 28.60 34.38 -67.27
C MET A 1 27.92 33.15 -66.62
N VAL A 2 28.76 32.38 -65.94
CA VAL A 2 28.37 31.25 -65.16
C VAL A 2 29.06 31.44 -63.83
N ALA A 3 28.36 31.43 -62.76
CA ALA A 3 28.75 31.02 -61.44
C ALA A 3 27.80 31.64 -60.39
N THR A 4 27.26 30.81 -59.67
CA THR A 4 26.92 30.89 -58.26
C THR A 4 25.52 30.21 -57.99
N ALA A 5 25.52 28.90 -58.01
CA ALA A 5 24.46 28.11 -57.40
C ALA A 5 25.06 26.79 -56.87
N GLY A 6 25.94 26.89 -55.88
CA GLY A 6 26.64 25.72 -55.35
C GLY A 6 26.93 25.74 -53.84
N ALA A 7 26.48 26.77 -53.12
CA ALA A 7 26.80 26.90 -51.70
C ALA A 7 25.58 26.73 -50.73
N GLY A 8 24.39 26.54 -51.28
CA GLY A 8 23.17 26.42 -50.45
C GLY A 8 22.72 25.00 -50.09
N PHE A 9 23.30 23.98 -50.75
CA PHE A 9 22.83 22.58 -50.53
C PHE A 9 23.68 21.78 -49.54
N LEU A 10 24.88 22.29 -49.19
CA LEU A 10 25.74 21.59 -48.20
C LEU A 10 25.42 21.95 -46.73
N SER A 11 24.70 23.05 -46.49
CA SER A 11 24.30 23.40 -45.12
C SER A 11 22.99 22.75 -44.68
N LEU A 12 22.15 22.31 -45.62
CA LEU A 12 20.89 21.63 -45.28
C LEU A 12 21.09 20.11 -45.03
N ALA A 13 22.13 19.53 -45.62
CA ALA A 13 22.48 18.10 -45.38
C ALA A 13 23.25 17.91 -44.06
N ALA A 14 23.90 18.99 -43.54
CA ALA A 14 24.56 18.93 -42.24
C ALA A 14 23.60 19.17 -41.06
N MET A 15 22.42 19.77 -41.31
CA MET A 15 21.37 19.92 -40.29
C MET A 15 20.40 18.72 -40.25
N MET A 16 20.43 17.82 -41.25
CA MET A 16 19.60 16.60 -41.23
C MET A 16 20.31 15.41 -40.61
N ASN A 17 21.52 15.57 -40.10
CA ASN A 17 22.27 14.52 -39.42
C ASN A 17 22.63 14.87 -37.96
N SER A 18 22.01 15.87 -37.39
CA SER A 18 21.79 15.87 -35.96
C SER A 18 20.67 14.83 -35.74
N GLY A 19 21.05 13.59 -35.54
CA GLY A 19 20.14 12.64 -34.95
C GLY A 19 19.47 13.33 -33.77
N PHE A 20 18.16 13.44 -33.80
CA PHE A 20 17.46 13.61 -32.55
C PHE A 20 17.98 12.44 -31.71
N ALA A 21 18.77 12.72 -30.67
CA ALA A 21 18.99 11.77 -29.64
C ALA A 21 17.54 11.38 -29.21
N HIS A 22 17.14 10.14 -29.40
CA HIS A 22 15.93 9.67 -28.80
C HIS A 22 16.12 9.97 -27.32
N ALA A 23 15.16 10.67 -26.72
CA ALA A 23 15.11 10.80 -25.28
C ALA A 23 15.11 9.40 -24.70
N ASP A 24 16.04 9.13 -23.81
CA ASP A 24 15.99 7.86 -23.06
C ASP A 24 14.87 7.98 -22.03
N ASP A 25 14.10 6.92 -21.82
CA ASP A 25 13.17 6.85 -20.70
C ASP A 25 13.88 6.20 -19.51
N ILE A 26 13.91 6.91 -18.39
CA ILE A 26 14.62 6.47 -17.18
C ILE A 26 13.64 5.93 -16.16
N GLY A 27 13.75 4.63 -15.85
CA GLY A 27 13.00 3.99 -14.77
C GLY A 27 13.51 4.46 -13.40
N LEU A 28 12.63 5.10 -12.63
CA LEU A 28 12.89 5.55 -11.26
C LEU A 28 12.08 4.67 -10.29
N VAL A 29 12.74 3.71 -9.66
CA VAL A 29 12.08 2.75 -8.76
C VAL A 29 12.31 3.16 -7.31
N LEU A 30 11.22 3.32 -6.57
CA LEU A 30 11.25 3.71 -5.16
C LEU A 30 10.72 2.57 -4.29
N GLY A 31 11.31 2.41 -3.09
CA GLY A 31 10.88 1.43 -2.11
C GLY A 31 9.75 1.93 -1.21
N GLY A 32 9.08 0.99 -0.57
CA GLY A 32 8.15 1.26 0.52
C GLY A 32 8.87 1.57 1.83
N SER A 33 8.09 1.69 2.91
CA SER A 33 8.63 1.80 4.27
C SER A 33 9.53 0.60 4.59
N GLY A 34 10.73 0.85 5.11
CA GLY A 34 11.70 -0.19 5.45
C GLY A 34 12.63 -0.58 4.31
N ASP A 35 12.45 -0.09 3.10
CA ASP A 35 13.35 -0.30 1.95
C ASP A 35 13.80 1.02 1.32
N PRO A 36 14.67 1.76 2.01
CA PRO A 36 15.05 3.12 1.60
C PRO A 36 15.89 3.18 0.32
N ILE A 37 16.57 2.11 -0.07
CA ILE A 37 17.35 2.00 -1.30
C ILE A 37 17.08 0.62 -1.90
N PRO A 38 16.04 0.48 -2.74
CA PRO A 38 15.73 -0.79 -3.39
C PRO A 38 16.93 -1.31 -4.18
N GLY A 39 17.30 -2.56 -3.89
CA GLY A 39 18.39 -3.22 -4.59
C GLY A 39 18.02 -3.66 -6.01
N PRO A 40 19.02 -4.15 -6.79
CA PRO A 40 18.79 -4.58 -8.18
C PRO A 40 17.71 -5.67 -8.35
N ASP A 41 17.58 -6.57 -7.39
CA ASP A 41 16.57 -7.64 -7.44
C ASP A 41 15.15 -7.07 -7.26
N TYR A 42 14.99 -6.06 -6.41
CA TYR A 42 13.74 -5.33 -6.24
C TYR A 42 13.37 -4.60 -7.54
N VAL A 43 14.33 -3.86 -8.13
CA VAL A 43 14.09 -3.13 -9.38
C VAL A 43 13.73 -4.11 -10.51
N ALA A 44 14.44 -5.24 -10.60
CA ALA A 44 14.13 -6.28 -11.59
C ALA A 44 12.73 -6.89 -11.39
N SER A 45 12.27 -7.06 -10.16
CA SER A 45 10.92 -7.56 -9.87
C SER A 45 9.86 -6.52 -10.24
N ALA A 46 10.08 -5.25 -9.92
CA ALA A 46 9.19 -4.15 -10.31
C ALA A 46 9.09 -4.00 -11.84
N ASP A 47 10.22 -4.14 -12.54
CA ASP A 47 10.27 -4.14 -13.99
C ASP A 47 9.49 -5.31 -14.58
N PHE A 48 9.83 -6.53 -14.19
CA PHE A 48 9.27 -7.74 -14.77
C PHE A 48 7.75 -7.86 -14.57
N HIS A 49 7.23 -7.56 -13.37
CA HIS A 49 5.81 -7.76 -13.09
C HIS A 49 4.94 -6.58 -13.57
N TYR A 50 5.44 -5.35 -13.44
CA TYR A 50 4.60 -4.17 -13.63
C TYR A 50 5.07 -3.25 -14.77
N LEU A 51 6.33 -2.82 -14.77
CA LEU A 51 6.79 -1.79 -15.70
C LEU A 51 6.85 -2.31 -17.12
N GLU A 52 7.44 -3.50 -17.37
CA GLU A 52 7.45 -4.10 -18.70
C GLU A 52 6.03 -4.52 -19.16
N HIS A 53 5.12 -4.78 -18.21
CA HIS A 53 3.72 -5.09 -18.51
C HIS A 53 2.98 -3.88 -19.08
N ASP A 54 3.08 -2.72 -18.43
CA ASP A 54 2.31 -1.52 -18.77
C ASP A 54 3.03 -0.57 -19.74
N TYR A 55 4.36 -0.59 -19.73
CA TYR A 55 5.23 0.26 -20.56
C TYR A 55 6.25 -0.58 -21.35
N PRO A 56 5.81 -1.56 -22.16
CA PRO A 56 6.70 -2.55 -22.80
C PRO A 56 7.69 -1.87 -23.75
N GLY A 57 8.98 -2.02 -23.42
CA GLY A 57 10.07 -1.49 -24.24
C GLY A 57 10.19 0.04 -24.25
N GLU A 58 9.52 0.76 -23.37
CA GLU A 58 9.64 2.21 -23.22
C GLU A 58 10.86 2.55 -22.36
N ILE A 59 11.09 1.83 -21.26
CA ILE A 59 12.20 2.10 -20.35
C ILE A 59 13.51 1.71 -21.00
N SER A 60 14.38 2.72 -21.21
CA SER A 60 15.69 2.55 -21.85
C SER A 60 16.77 2.12 -20.86
N SER A 61 16.67 2.57 -19.60
CA SER A 61 17.61 2.31 -18.52
C SER A 61 16.98 2.63 -17.17
N PHE A 62 17.52 2.06 -16.10
CA PHE A 62 17.12 2.38 -14.73
C PHE A 62 18.11 3.37 -14.08
N TYR A 63 17.64 4.11 -13.10
CA TYR A 63 18.45 5.06 -12.34
C TYR A 63 19.67 4.35 -11.72
N GLY A 64 20.86 4.94 -11.91
CA GLY A 64 22.10 4.35 -11.43
C GLY A 64 22.56 3.09 -12.16
N ALA A 65 21.92 2.69 -13.26
CA ALA A 65 22.30 1.51 -14.04
C ALA A 65 23.70 1.61 -14.62
N THR A 66 24.39 0.47 -14.66
CA THR A 66 25.73 0.31 -15.23
C THR A 66 25.79 -0.93 -16.10
N THR A 67 26.87 -1.11 -16.84
CA THR A 67 27.07 -2.34 -17.66
C THR A 67 27.15 -3.62 -16.82
N THR A 68 27.48 -3.53 -15.56
CA THR A 68 27.59 -4.67 -14.62
C THR A 68 26.38 -4.80 -13.69
N ASN A 69 25.58 -3.77 -13.59
CA ASN A 69 24.34 -3.73 -12.84
C ASN A 69 23.25 -3.03 -13.70
N PRO A 70 22.58 -3.75 -14.61
CA PRO A 70 21.65 -3.17 -15.57
C PRO A 70 20.39 -2.58 -14.92
N PHE A 71 19.99 -3.06 -13.76
CA PHE A 71 18.85 -2.54 -13.02
C PHE A 71 19.22 -1.38 -12.07
N GLY A 72 20.52 -1.11 -11.91
CA GLY A 72 20.95 -0.05 -11.03
C GLY A 72 20.63 -0.30 -9.56
N GLU A 73 20.30 0.76 -8.87
CA GLU A 73 19.74 0.77 -7.53
C GLU A 73 18.51 1.69 -7.54
N GLY A 74 17.55 1.43 -6.71
CA GLY A 74 16.38 2.29 -6.56
C GLY A 74 16.77 3.70 -6.08
N LEU A 75 15.88 4.64 -6.32
CA LEU A 75 16.06 5.99 -5.82
C LEU A 75 15.92 6.00 -4.29
N PHE A 76 16.88 6.63 -3.61
CA PHE A 76 16.83 6.74 -2.16
C PHE A 76 15.57 7.47 -1.69
N THR A 77 14.84 6.87 -0.77
CA THR A 77 13.80 7.52 0.03
C THR A 77 14.06 7.23 1.50
N PRO A 78 13.84 8.18 2.41
CA PRO A 78 14.00 7.90 3.83
C PRO A 78 13.07 6.78 4.29
N GLU A 79 13.51 5.99 5.27
CA GLU A 79 12.62 5.02 5.91
C GLU A 79 11.43 5.74 6.56
N GLY A 80 10.23 5.21 6.35
CA GLY A 80 8.99 5.87 6.70
C GLY A 80 8.42 5.45 8.03
N LEU A 81 7.57 4.45 8.02
CA LEU A 81 6.69 4.15 9.13
C LEU A 81 7.46 3.71 10.38
N TYR A 82 7.37 4.52 11.40
CA TYR A 82 7.59 4.14 12.75
C TYR A 82 6.25 3.62 13.33
N PRO A 83 6.23 2.51 14.04
CA PRO A 83 7.35 1.77 14.67
C PRO A 83 7.71 0.45 14.00
N LEU A 84 7.15 0.14 12.82
CA LEU A 84 7.20 -1.22 12.23
C LEU A 84 8.61 -1.68 11.89
N THR A 85 9.47 -0.78 11.45
CA THR A 85 10.83 -1.13 11.04
C THR A 85 11.86 -1.17 12.19
N GLY A 86 11.49 -0.73 13.37
CA GLY A 86 12.43 -0.56 14.50
C GLY A 86 13.51 0.50 14.28
N VAL A 87 13.54 1.14 13.12
CA VAL A 87 14.42 2.26 12.76
C VAL A 87 13.59 3.50 12.68
N HIS A 88 13.76 4.38 13.65
CA HIS A 88 13.01 5.61 13.74
C HIS A 88 13.90 6.79 13.37
N THR A 89 13.84 7.20 12.13
CA THR A 89 14.63 8.32 11.63
C THR A 89 13.80 9.57 11.43
N LEU A 90 12.60 9.44 10.84
CA LEU A 90 11.72 10.56 10.52
C LEU A 90 10.26 10.17 10.68
N PRO A 91 9.38 11.11 11.03
CA PRO A 91 7.93 10.93 10.88
C PRO A 91 7.59 10.61 9.42
N PHE A 92 6.56 9.80 9.21
CA PHE A 92 6.13 9.36 7.89
C PHE A 92 5.70 10.54 6.99
N ASN A 93 4.66 11.24 7.41
CA ASN A 93 4.16 12.43 6.76
C ASN A 93 3.69 13.40 7.83
N TYR A 94 3.97 14.68 7.69
CA TYR A 94 3.60 15.68 8.69
C TYR A 94 3.15 16.95 7.96
N PRO A 95 2.01 17.55 8.32
CA PRO A 95 1.51 18.72 7.62
C PRO A 95 2.53 19.83 7.60
N SER A 96 2.78 20.37 6.43
CA SER A 96 3.70 21.48 6.27
C SER A 96 3.16 22.75 6.97
N GLY A 97 3.98 23.35 7.79
CA GLY A 97 3.84 24.75 8.18
C GLY A 97 3.17 25.08 9.49
N ASN A 98 2.52 24.17 10.23
CA ASN A 98 1.87 24.52 11.49
C ASN A 98 2.41 23.83 12.75
N ASP A 99 3.27 22.86 12.66
CA ASP A 99 3.44 21.85 13.70
C ASP A 99 4.85 21.74 14.26
N GLY A 100 5.72 22.64 13.87
CA GLY A 100 7.09 22.71 14.38
C GLY A 100 8.11 21.87 13.64
N PHE A 101 7.71 21.10 12.62
CA PHE A 101 8.63 20.45 11.68
C PHE A 101 8.77 21.32 10.41
N PRO A 102 9.98 21.64 9.97
CA PRO A 102 10.20 22.30 8.68
C PRO A 102 9.71 21.42 7.52
N ASP A 103 9.25 22.03 6.45
CA ASP A 103 8.95 21.33 5.21
C ASP A 103 10.13 20.42 4.81
N GLY A 104 9.83 19.18 4.39
CA GLY A 104 10.86 18.20 4.06
C GLY A 104 11.55 17.53 5.25
N SER A 105 11.09 17.76 6.48
CA SER A 105 11.63 17.06 7.67
C SER A 105 11.05 15.68 7.88
N THR A 106 9.96 15.35 7.20
CA THR A 106 9.33 14.04 7.24
C THR A 106 9.94 13.10 6.20
N SER A 107 9.71 11.79 6.35
CA SER A 107 10.12 10.79 5.36
C SER A 107 9.52 11.10 3.99
N VAL A 108 8.21 11.31 3.90
CA VAL A 108 7.51 11.66 2.66
C VAL A 108 8.03 12.99 2.09
N GLY A 109 8.12 14.05 2.88
CA GLY A 109 8.59 15.35 2.38
C GLY A 109 10.04 15.37 1.88
N GLN A 110 10.91 14.51 2.44
CA GLN A 110 12.25 14.31 1.87
C GLN A 110 12.19 13.51 0.58
N GLY A 111 11.37 12.46 0.52
CA GLY A 111 11.12 11.67 -0.67
C GLY A 111 10.55 12.53 -1.80
N ASP A 112 9.59 13.40 -1.51
CA ASP A 112 9.03 14.37 -2.46
C ASP A 112 10.15 15.22 -3.10
N THR A 113 11.04 15.78 -2.26
CA THR A 113 12.15 16.60 -2.73
C THR A 113 13.14 15.82 -3.61
N ILE A 114 13.46 14.59 -3.21
CA ILE A 114 14.41 13.74 -3.94
C ILE A 114 13.82 13.33 -5.29
N LEU A 115 12.58 12.84 -5.32
CA LEU A 115 11.93 12.40 -6.55
C LEU A 115 11.73 13.58 -7.53
N LEU A 116 11.21 14.71 -7.05
CA LEU A 116 11.01 15.90 -7.87
C LEU A 116 12.32 16.33 -8.54
N ASN A 117 13.38 16.54 -7.75
CA ASN A 117 14.68 16.97 -8.27
C ASN A 117 15.27 15.97 -9.27
N THR A 118 15.05 14.67 -9.07
CA THR A 118 15.56 13.64 -9.98
C THR A 118 14.81 13.69 -11.31
N ILE A 119 13.47 13.75 -11.29
CA ILE A 119 12.67 13.89 -12.51
C ILE A 119 13.06 15.15 -13.29
N GLU A 120 13.13 16.31 -12.63
CA GLU A 120 13.51 17.56 -13.26
C GLU A 120 14.93 17.50 -13.88
N SER A 121 15.86 16.82 -13.20
CA SER A 121 17.21 16.60 -13.73
C SER A 121 17.21 15.74 -14.99
N GLU A 122 16.45 14.66 -15.03
CA GLU A 122 16.35 13.79 -16.20
C GLU A 122 15.70 14.54 -17.38
N ILE A 123 14.63 15.27 -17.14
CA ILE A 123 13.98 16.09 -18.17
C ILE A 123 14.94 17.19 -18.69
N ALA A 124 15.69 17.84 -17.81
CA ALA A 124 16.69 18.82 -18.20
C ALA A 124 17.83 18.23 -19.07
N ASN A 125 18.11 16.93 -18.89
CA ASN A 125 19.05 16.17 -19.73
C ASN A 125 18.45 15.74 -21.07
N GLY A 126 17.15 15.95 -21.29
CA GLY A 126 16.40 15.56 -22.49
C GLY A 126 15.82 14.14 -22.44
N ASN A 127 15.76 13.55 -21.26
CA ASN A 127 15.16 12.25 -20.99
C ASN A 127 13.68 12.40 -20.61
N THR A 128 12.94 11.29 -20.60
CA THR A 128 11.66 11.11 -19.92
C THR A 128 11.85 10.24 -18.67
N ALA A 129 10.84 10.15 -17.82
CA ALA A 129 10.92 9.35 -16.62
C ALA A 129 9.67 8.47 -16.45
N THR A 130 9.87 7.21 -16.07
CA THR A 130 8.81 6.32 -15.61
C THR A 130 9.05 5.95 -14.15
N VAL A 131 8.15 6.38 -13.28
CA VAL A 131 8.26 6.26 -11.82
C VAL A 131 7.48 5.05 -11.35
N PHE A 132 8.13 4.18 -10.60
CA PHE A 132 7.49 3.11 -9.84
C PHE A 132 7.46 3.48 -8.35
N GLY A 133 6.26 3.52 -7.76
CA GLY A 133 6.04 3.77 -6.33
C GLY A 133 5.33 2.60 -5.66
N TYR A 134 5.74 2.29 -4.44
CA TYR A 134 5.17 1.23 -3.62
C TYR A 134 4.91 1.72 -2.20
N SER A 135 3.66 1.56 -1.69
CA SER A 135 3.30 1.95 -0.32
C SER A 135 3.62 3.43 -0.08
N GLN A 136 4.43 3.80 0.92
CA GLN A 136 4.88 5.16 1.17
C GLN A 136 5.33 5.91 -0.10
N SER A 137 6.04 5.25 -1.00
CA SER A 137 6.51 5.94 -2.21
C SER A 137 5.42 6.16 -3.26
N SER A 138 4.26 5.51 -3.15
CA SER A 138 3.06 5.90 -3.89
C SER A 138 2.51 7.25 -3.40
N VAL A 139 2.52 7.48 -2.08
CA VAL A 139 2.18 8.79 -1.49
C VAL A 139 3.12 9.88 -2.00
N ILE A 140 4.45 9.62 -1.96
CA ILE A 140 5.47 10.53 -2.51
C ILE A 140 5.18 10.81 -4.00
N ALA A 141 4.91 9.79 -4.80
CA ALA A 141 4.60 9.96 -6.21
C ALA A 141 3.34 10.83 -6.43
N GLY A 142 2.28 10.63 -5.66
CA GLY A 142 1.06 11.43 -5.70
C GLY A 142 1.31 12.91 -5.40
N ASN A 143 2.12 13.21 -4.38
CA ASN A 143 2.54 14.57 -4.04
C ASN A 143 3.36 15.20 -5.18
N VAL A 144 4.33 14.46 -5.71
CA VAL A 144 5.21 14.95 -6.79
C VAL A 144 4.44 15.19 -8.08
N MET A 145 3.39 14.41 -8.41
CA MET A 145 2.51 14.71 -9.55
C MET A 145 1.93 16.13 -9.46
N GLN A 146 1.48 16.54 -8.28
CA GLN A 146 0.95 17.88 -8.05
C GLN A 146 2.02 18.95 -8.21
N MET A 147 3.23 18.71 -7.70
CA MET A 147 4.37 19.63 -7.82
C MET A 147 4.80 19.79 -9.29
N LEU A 148 4.98 18.70 -10.02
CA LEU A 148 5.31 18.70 -11.45
C LEU A 148 4.24 19.45 -12.28
N THR A 149 2.97 19.28 -11.95
CA THR A 149 1.87 20.01 -12.59
C THR A 149 1.98 21.51 -12.31
N ALA A 150 2.29 21.90 -11.07
CA ALA A 150 2.50 23.31 -10.71
C ALA A 150 3.71 23.94 -11.41
N ASP A 151 4.77 23.17 -11.62
CA ASP A 151 5.99 23.60 -12.33
C ASP A 151 5.83 23.56 -13.86
N GLY A 152 4.71 23.03 -14.36
CA GLY A 152 4.34 23.00 -15.77
C GLY A 152 5.12 21.97 -16.59
N ILE A 153 5.58 20.90 -15.95
CA ILE A 153 6.22 19.76 -16.62
C ILE A 153 5.19 19.07 -17.53
N PRO A 154 5.51 18.80 -18.80
CA PRO A 154 4.57 18.18 -19.72
C PRO A 154 4.17 16.77 -19.28
N LYS A 155 2.87 16.43 -19.43
CA LYS A 155 2.35 15.10 -19.11
C LYS A 155 2.93 13.97 -19.98
N THR A 156 3.57 14.32 -21.08
CA THR A 156 4.24 13.39 -22.00
C THR A 156 5.63 12.98 -21.54
N ASP A 157 6.16 13.65 -20.51
CA ASP A 157 7.56 13.50 -20.12
C ASP A 157 7.72 12.62 -18.86
N VAL A 158 6.59 12.30 -18.18
CA VAL A 158 6.61 11.48 -16.98
C VAL A 158 5.41 10.53 -16.96
N ASN A 159 5.66 9.25 -16.68
CA ASN A 159 4.67 8.22 -16.41
C ASN A 159 4.78 7.73 -14.96
N PHE A 160 3.69 7.20 -14.41
CA PHE A 160 3.68 6.63 -13.08
C PHE A 160 3.05 5.23 -13.07
N LEU A 161 3.62 4.35 -12.26
CA LEU A 161 3.05 3.06 -11.88
C LEU A 161 3.14 2.94 -10.37
N LEU A 162 1.98 2.82 -9.73
CA LEU A 162 1.86 2.80 -8.28
C LEU A 162 1.26 1.47 -7.83
N VAL A 163 1.84 0.86 -6.82
CA VAL A 163 1.31 -0.34 -6.18
C VAL A 163 1.09 -0.08 -4.70
N ALA A 164 0.04 -0.67 -4.14
CA ALA A 164 -0.32 -0.47 -2.74
C ALA A 164 -0.48 1.02 -2.36
N ASP A 165 -1.16 1.80 -3.19
CA ASP A 165 -1.29 3.24 -3.01
C ASP A 165 -2.22 3.58 -1.84
N GLU A 166 -1.63 4.01 -0.73
CA GLU A 166 -2.33 4.39 0.51
C GLU A 166 -3.22 5.64 0.32
N THR A 167 -2.96 6.42 -0.75
CA THR A 167 -3.72 7.61 -1.15
C THR A 167 -4.60 7.37 -2.37
N ALA A 168 -4.81 6.12 -2.80
CA ALA A 168 -5.76 5.81 -3.86
C ALA A 168 -7.13 6.43 -3.54
N PRO A 169 -7.77 7.18 -4.49
CA PRO A 169 -8.94 8.00 -4.16
C PRO A 169 -10.13 7.22 -3.59
N ASN A 170 -10.32 5.97 -4.01
CA ASN A 170 -11.39 5.12 -3.52
C ASN A 170 -10.85 3.76 -3.06
N GLY A 171 -10.25 3.71 -1.90
CA GLY A 171 -9.67 2.50 -1.30
C GLY A 171 -8.56 2.84 -0.32
N GLY A 172 -7.69 3.80 -0.65
CA GLY A 172 -6.57 4.16 0.18
C GLY A 172 -6.96 4.58 1.60
N LEU A 173 -6.30 4.01 2.60
CA LEU A 173 -6.54 4.34 4.01
C LEU A 173 -6.44 5.84 4.27
N LEU A 174 -5.42 6.49 3.73
CA LEU A 174 -5.22 7.93 3.93
C LEU A 174 -6.35 8.74 3.25
N SER A 175 -6.83 8.30 2.09
CA SER A 175 -7.95 8.94 1.41
C SER A 175 -9.28 8.76 2.15
N ARG A 176 -9.47 7.68 2.90
CA ARG A 176 -10.70 7.48 3.70
C ARG A 176 -10.86 8.52 4.79
N PHE A 177 -9.77 9.05 5.33
CA PHE A 177 -9.75 10.02 6.43
C PHE A 177 -9.24 11.41 6.03
N ASP A 178 -9.12 11.68 4.73
CA ASP A 178 -8.68 12.95 4.14
C ASP A 178 -9.71 14.08 4.23
N GLY A 179 -10.61 14.00 5.14
CA GLY A 179 -11.66 15.00 5.34
C GLY A 179 -12.99 14.58 4.73
N PHE A 180 -14.03 15.04 5.37
CA PHE A 180 -15.41 14.73 4.99
C PHE A 180 -16.03 15.92 4.25
N THR A 181 -16.44 15.70 3.00
CA THR A 181 -17.25 16.68 2.27
C THR A 181 -18.71 16.22 2.30
N PRO A 182 -19.60 16.91 3.01
CA PRO A 182 -21.02 16.57 3.02
C PRO A 182 -21.58 16.58 1.61
N SER A 183 -22.55 15.70 1.33
CA SER A 183 -23.26 15.65 0.06
C SER A 183 -23.99 16.96 -0.30
N SER A 184 -24.07 17.91 0.62
CA SER A 184 -24.67 19.25 0.43
C SER A 184 -24.01 20.27 1.33
N GLY A 185 -22.98 20.97 0.84
CA GLY A 185 -22.34 22.05 1.60
C GLY A 185 -20.85 22.23 1.28
N PRO A 186 -20.18 23.23 1.84
CA PRO A 186 -18.74 23.36 1.77
C PRO A 186 -18.08 22.17 2.52
N ALA A 187 -16.85 21.81 2.12
CA ALA A 187 -16.02 20.87 2.88
C ALA A 187 -15.96 21.31 4.35
N VAL A 188 -16.21 20.43 5.27
CA VAL A 188 -16.55 20.81 6.65
C VAL A 188 -15.63 20.15 7.66
N SER A 189 -14.91 19.10 7.39
CA SER A 189 -13.97 18.55 8.35
C SER A 189 -12.53 18.72 7.90
N ASP A 190 -11.70 19.13 8.82
CA ASP A 190 -10.26 19.01 8.63
C ASP A 190 -9.90 17.52 8.46
N PRO A 191 -8.92 17.17 7.62
CA PRO A 191 -8.42 15.82 7.52
C PRO A 191 -7.90 15.32 8.87
N LEU A 192 -7.92 14.02 9.08
CA LEU A 192 -7.30 13.41 10.27
C LEU A 192 -5.81 13.77 10.29
N ASN A 193 -5.30 14.08 11.46
CA ASN A 193 -3.88 14.36 11.67
C ASN A 193 -3.39 13.61 12.91
N LEU A 194 -2.36 12.79 12.75
CA LEU A 194 -1.77 11.95 13.79
C LEU A 194 -0.31 12.35 14.04
N PRO A 195 -0.05 13.54 14.59
CA PRO A 195 1.30 14.08 14.71
C PRO A 195 2.23 13.23 15.58
N SER A 196 1.72 12.51 16.57
CA SER A 196 2.55 11.58 17.37
C SER A 196 3.07 10.40 16.56
N LEU A 197 2.36 10.03 15.49
CA LEU A 197 2.77 8.99 14.54
C LEU A 197 3.45 9.57 13.30
N GLY A 198 3.48 10.90 13.18
CA GLY A 198 4.01 11.58 12.01
C GLY A 198 3.19 11.36 10.75
N ILE A 199 1.90 11.13 10.87
CA ILE A 199 0.99 10.84 9.74
C ILE A 199 0.04 12.01 9.56
N SER A 200 -0.08 12.51 8.32
CA SER A 200 -1.12 13.42 7.87
C SER A 200 -1.88 12.82 6.69
N PHE A 201 -3.06 13.33 6.46
CA PHE A 201 -3.99 12.84 5.43
C PHE A 201 -4.22 14.02 4.46
N ASP A 202 -3.30 14.19 3.50
CA ASP A 202 -3.13 15.42 2.71
C ASP A 202 -3.78 15.34 1.32
N GLY A 203 -4.66 14.40 1.06
CA GLY A 203 -5.38 14.25 -0.19
C GLY A 203 -5.10 12.98 -0.94
N ALA A 204 -5.92 12.73 -1.95
CA ALA A 204 -5.83 11.56 -2.80
C ALA A 204 -4.83 11.74 -3.94
N THR A 205 -4.25 10.65 -4.42
CA THR A 205 -3.44 10.60 -5.64
C THR A 205 -4.21 11.20 -6.81
N PRO A 206 -3.62 12.16 -7.57
CA PRO A 206 -4.29 12.82 -8.68
C PRO A 206 -4.64 11.86 -9.83
N ALA A 207 -5.91 11.85 -10.24
CA ALA A 207 -6.40 10.96 -11.30
C ALA A 207 -6.15 11.48 -12.73
N SER A 208 -5.81 12.75 -12.91
CA SER A 208 -5.77 13.40 -14.22
C SER A 208 -4.44 14.08 -14.55
N ASP A 209 -3.48 14.10 -13.65
CA ASP A 209 -2.26 14.89 -13.81
C ASP A 209 -1.29 14.24 -14.80
N TYR A 210 -0.93 13.00 -14.60
CA TYR A 210 0.01 12.25 -15.44
C TYR A 210 -0.55 10.89 -15.83
N PRO A 211 -0.06 10.25 -16.93
CA PRO A 211 -0.36 8.86 -17.22
C PRO A 211 0.05 7.98 -16.04
N THR A 212 -0.92 7.26 -15.46
CA THR A 212 -0.72 6.52 -14.22
C THR A 212 -1.43 5.17 -14.27
N GLN A 213 -0.76 4.13 -13.78
CA GLN A 213 -1.35 2.82 -13.51
C GLN A 213 -1.32 2.59 -11.99
N ILE A 214 -2.43 2.21 -11.40
CA ILE A 214 -2.51 1.91 -9.95
C ILE A 214 -3.01 0.49 -9.78
N TYR A 215 -2.20 -0.35 -9.13
CA TYR A 215 -2.53 -1.73 -8.79
C TYR A 215 -2.74 -1.90 -7.30
N THR A 216 -3.86 -2.50 -6.94
CA THR A 216 -4.24 -2.78 -5.55
C THR A 216 -4.57 -4.25 -5.38
N ILE A 217 -4.04 -4.92 -4.37
CA ILE A 217 -4.46 -6.28 -3.98
C ILE A 217 -5.74 -6.16 -3.14
N GLU A 218 -6.78 -6.94 -3.49
CA GLU A 218 -8.03 -7.00 -2.71
C GLU A 218 -7.73 -7.30 -1.24
N TYR A 219 -8.36 -6.58 -0.33
CA TYR A 219 -8.14 -6.61 1.13
C TYR A 219 -6.81 -6.06 1.65
N ASP A 220 -5.91 -5.52 0.83
CA ASP A 220 -4.76 -4.77 1.34
C ASP A 220 -5.24 -3.53 2.11
N GLY A 221 -5.24 -3.59 3.42
CA GLY A 221 -5.87 -2.56 4.25
C GLY A 221 -5.22 -1.18 4.18
N PHE A 222 -4.02 -1.01 3.63
CA PHE A 222 -3.48 0.32 3.34
C PHE A 222 -4.03 0.88 2.03
N ALA A 223 -4.16 0.08 0.98
CA ALA A 223 -4.60 0.53 -0.34
C ALA A 223 -6.07 0.22 -0.65
N ASP A 224 -6.68 -0.71 0.09
CA ASP A 224 -8.08 -1.13 -0.03
C ASP A 224 -8.72 -1.20 1.37
N PHE A 225 -8.90 -0.04 2.00
CA PHE A 225 -9.52 0.07 3.33
C PHE A 225 -11.05 0.12 3.23
N PRO A 226 -11.78 -0.52 4.17
CA PRO A 226 -13.24 -0.52 4.19
C PRO A 226 -13.85 0.88 4.16
N LYS A 227 -14.91 1.03 3.37
CA LYS A 227 -15.69 2.26 3.33
C LYS A 227 -16.61 2.43 4.53
N TYR A 228 -17.04 1.33 5.17
CA TYR A 228 -18.03 1.32 6.25
C TYR A 228 -17.46 0.71 7.54
N PRO A 229 -16.64 1.47 8.28
CA PRO A 229 -15.87 0.95 9.41
C PRO A 229 -16.70 0.65 10.68
N LEU A 230 -18.02 0.91 10.70
CA LEU A 230 -18.90 0.32 11.71
C LEU A 230 -18.96 -1.22 11.61
N ASN A 231 -18.51 -1.77 10.49
CA ASN A 231 -18.30 -3.20 10.31
C ASN A 231 -16.92 -3.62 10.82
N PHE A 232 -16.81 -3.83 12.11
CA PHE A 232 -15.56 -4.26 12.77
C PHE A 232 -14.89 -5.48 12.12
N LEU A 233 -15.67 -6.43 11.54
CA LEU A 233 -15.07 -7.59 10.86
C LEU A 233 -14.26 -7.16 9.62
N SER A 234 -14.72 -6.13 8.91
CA SER A 234 -14.00 -5.59 7.76
C SER A 234 -12.72 -4.87 8.18
N ASP A 235 -12.77 -4.10 9.27
CA ASP A 235 -11.60 -3.37 9.78
C ASP A 235 -10.54 -4.35 10.29
N LEU A 236 -10.96 -5.41 10.99
CA LEU A 236 -10.05 -6.47 11.43
C LEU A 236 -9.45 -7.22 10.23
N ASN A 237 -10.26 -7.49 9.20
CA ASN A 237 -9.79 -8.12 7.97
C ASN A 237 -8.79 -7.22 7.23
N ALA A 238 -9.04 -5.91 7.15
CA ALA A 238 -8.14 -4.94 6.55
C ALA A 238 -6.80 -4.86 7.32
N PHE A 239 -6.84 -4.83 8.66
CA PHE A 239 -5.61 -4.93 9.47
C PHE A 239 -4.82 -6.20 9.16
N LEU A 240 -5.47 -7.35 9.09
CA LEU A 240 -4.80 -8.61 8.70
C LEU A 240 -4.27 -8.56 7.26
N GLY A 241 -4.96 -7.89 6.35
CA GLY A 241 -4.50 -7.63 4.98
C GLY A 241 -3.25 -6.77 4.92
N ILE A 242 -3.12 -5.76 5.81
CA ILE A 242 -1.88 -5.00 5.98
C ILE A 242 -0.72 -5.95 6.32
N GLU A 243 -0.93 -6.84 7.29
CA GLU A 243 0.12 -7.74 7.79
C GLU A 243 0.50 -8.85 6.79
N THR A 244 -0.40 -9.25 5.90
CA THR A 244 -0.22 -10.47 5.10
C THR A 244 -0.18 -10.24 3.59
N LEU A 245 -0.73 -9.13 3.09
CA LEU A 245 -0.82 -8.84 1.65
C LEU A 245 -0.02 -7.60 1.26
N HIS A 246 -0.02 -6.56 2.08
CA HIS A 246 0.59 -5.27 1.72
C HIS A 246 2.09 -5.38 1.37
N GLY A 247 2.83 -6.27 2.02
CA GLY A 247 4.26 -6.49 1.77
C GLY A 247 4.60 -7.35 0.55
N THR A 248 3.60 -7.89 -0.19
CA THR A 248 3.85 -8.99 -1.14
C THR A 248 3.83 -8.63 -2.62
N TYR A 249 3.59 -7.37 -2.98
CA TYR A 249 3.41 -6.96 -4.39
C TYR A 249 4.55 -7.34 -5.32
N LEU A 250 5.78 -7.47 -4.84
CA LEU A 250 6.95 -7.82 -5.61
C LEU A 250 7.45 -9.25 -5.40
N ASP A 251 6.78 -10.05 -4.57
CA ASP A 251 7.26 -11.40 -4.23
C ASP A 251 7.06 -12.43 -5.36
N GLY A 252 6.22 -12.11 -6.34
CA GLY A 252 5.87 -13.01 -7.45
C GLY A 252 5.13 -14.26 -6.96
N GLY A 253 4.23 -14.79 -7.74
CA GLY A 253 3.49 -15.98 -7.35
C GLY A 253 4.42 -17.19 -7.17
N ASN A 254 4.40 -17.86 -6.03
CA ASN A 254 5.12 -19.11 -5.80
C ASN A 254 4.22 -20.35 -5.95
N GLY A 255 2.97 -20.17 -6.33
CA GLY A 255 2.02 -21.21 -6.70
C GLY A 255 1.28 -21.84 -5.53
N THR A 256 1.36 -21.30 -4.32
CA THR A 256 0.64 -21.83 -3.14
C THR A 256 -0.70 -21.14 -2.90
N GLY A 257 -0.85 -19.89 -3.35
CA GLY A 257 -2.10 -19.11 -3.27
C GLY A 257 -2.56 -18.82 -1.84
N GLY A 258 -1.63 -18.84 -0.88
CA GLY A 258 -1.89 -18.55 0.51
C GLY A 258 -1.45 -17.16 0.93
N LEU A 259 -1.73 -16.79 2.18
CA LEU A 259 -1.24 -15.55 2.78
C LEU A 259 0.29 -15.47 2.64
N GLY A 260 0.79 -14.35 2.15
CA GLY A 260 2.21 -14.11 1.90
C GLY A 260 2.68 -14.50 0.50
N ASP A 261 1.81 -14.98 -0.39
CA ASP A 261 2.11 -15.09 -1.81
C ASP A 261 1.85 -13.73 -2.49
N GLY A 262 2.79 -13.27 -3.29
CA GLY A 262 2.61 -12.09 -4.13
C GLY A 262 1.90 -12.40 -5.46
N PRO A 263 1.47 -11.37 -6.20
CA PRO A 263 0.88 -11.54 -7.52
C PRO A 263 1.94 -11.95 -8.54
N SER A 264 1.66 -13.00 -9.30
CA SER A 264 2.41 -13.37 -10.50
C SER A 264 2.02 -12.45 -11.68
N LEU A 265 2.81 -12.50 -12.75
CA LEU A 265 2.43 -11.82 -14.00
C LEU A 265 1.06 -12.30 -14.52
N GLY A 266 0.71 -13.58 -14.31
CA GLY A 266 -0.62 -14.10 -14.64
C GLY A 266 -1.74 -13.47 -13.82
N ASP A 267 -1.52 -13.16 -12.55
CA ASP A 267 -2.49 -12.47 -11.68
C ASP A 267 -2.66 -11.02 -12.12
N ILE A 268 -1.57 -10.34 -12.44
CA ILE A 268 -1.57 -8.95 -12.93
C ILE A 268 -2.29 -8.85 -14.28
N ASN A 269 -2.02 -9.76 -15.22
CA ASN A 269 -2.72 -9.85 -16.52
C ASN A 269 -4.24 -10.07 -16.38
N ASN A 270 -4.70 -10.62 -15.27
CA ASN A 270 -6.10 -10.86 -14.96
C ASN A 270 -6.68 -9.88 -13.94
N ALA A 271 -5.93 -8.85 -13.56
CA ALA A 271 -6.42 -7.81 -12.66
C ALA A 271 -7.70 -7.17 -13.20
N THR A 272 -8.65 -6.91 -12.32
CA THR A 272 -9.95 -6.34 -12.67
C THR A 272 -9.86 -4.83 -12.86
N PRO A 273 -10.18 -4.27 -14.03
CA PRO A 273 -10.24 -2.84 -14.20
C PRO A 273 -11.38 -2.26 -13.37
N LEU A 274 -11.10 -1.23 -12.57
CA LEU A 274 -12.11 -0.56 -11.76
C LEU A 274 -12.80 0.53 -12.57
N PRO A 275 -14.10 0.81 -12.29
CA PRO A 275 -14.83 1.89 -12.95
C PRO A 275 -14.22 3.25 -12.61
N VAL A 276 -14.37 4.21 -13.55
CA VAL A 276 -13.93 5.60 -13.40
C VAL A 276 -15.02 6.56 -13.84
N SER A 277 -15.07 7.76 -13.25
CA SER A 277 -16.14 8.73 -13.44
C SER A 277 -16.11 9.45 -14.79
N GLY A 278 -14.97 9.48 -15.47
CA GLY A 278 -14.74 10.22 -16.70
C GLY A 278 -13.98 9.45 -17.77
N ALA A 279 -14.13 9.89 -19.02
CA ALA A 279 -13.43 9.30 -20.17
C ALA A 279 -12.05 9.91 -20.45
N ASP A 280 -11.75 11.05 -19.84
CA ASP A 280 -10.53 11.84 -20.12
C ASP A 280 -9.52 11.78 -18.95
N LEU A 281 -9.56 10.69 -18.17
CA LEU A 281 -8.60 10.46 -17.09
C LEU A 281 -7.30 9.88 -17.64
N ASN A 282 -6.20 10.25 -17.00
CA ASN A 282 -4.88 9.72 -17.35
C ASN A 282 -4.52 8.50 -16.49
N THR A 283 -5.34 8.15 -15.48
CA THR A 283 -5.10 7.07 -14.54
C THR A 283 -6.01 5.89 -14.78
N ASN A 284 -5.47 4.69 -14.79
CA ASN A 284 -6.17 3.42 -14.76
C ASN A 284 -6.00 2.77 -13.39
N TYR A 285 -7.04 2.11 -12.92
CA TYR A 285 -7.10 1.45 -11.62
C TYR A 285 -7.38 -0.04 -11.80
N TRP A 286 -6.57 -0.86 -11.18
CA TRP A 286 -6.60 -2.32 -11.31
C TRP A 286 -6.70 -2.98 -9.94
N MET A 287 -7.68 -3.87 -9.77
CA MET A 287 -7.81 -4.69 -8.57
C MET A 287 -7.29 -6.09 -8.85
N ILE A 288 -6.27 -6.50 -8.14
CA ILE A 288 -5.73 -7.86 -8.16
C ILE A 288 -6.58 -8.70 -7.20
N THR A 289 -7.35 -9.62 -7.76
CA THR A 289 -8.30 -10.47 -7.00
C THR A 289 -7.85 -11.92 -6.92
N THR A 290 -6.70 -12.26 -7.52
CA THR A 290 -6.12 -13.60 -7.49
C THR A 290 -4.65 -13.55 -7.12
N LEU A 291 -4.15 -14.56 -6.40
CA LEU A 291 -2.75 -14.73 -6.02
C LEU A 291 -2.29 -16.18 -6.22
N GLY A 292 -0.97 -16.37 -6.28
CA GLY A 292 -0.38 -17.68 -6.41
C GLY A 292 -0.48 -18.27 -7.81
N GLY A 293 -0.66 -17.43 -8.81
CA GLY A 293 -0.62 -17.81 -10.22
C GLY A 293 0.80 -18.09 -10.71
N THR A 294 0.92 -18.18 -12.02
CA THR A 294 2.19 -18.28 -12.74
C THR A 294 2.26 -17.14 -13.77
N ASP A 295 3.40 -16.95 -14.42
CA ASP A 295 3.55 -15.89 -15.44
C ASP A 295 2.52 -15.98 -16.59
N SER A 296 1.86 -17.12 -16.76
CA SER A 296 0.91 -17.37 -17.85
C SER A 296 -0.53 -17.64 -17.40
N THR A 297 -0.76 -17.81 -16.10
CA THR A 297 -2.09 -18.16 -15.55
C THR A 297 -2.34 -17.44 -14.23
N ALA A 298 -3.54 -16.90 -14.05
CA ALA A 298 -3.99 -16.41 -12.76
C ALA A 298 -4.03 -17.55 -11.72
N GLY A 299 -3.83 -17.17 -10.47
CA GLY A 299 -3.92 -18.07 -9.33
C GLY A 299 -5.35 -18.29 -8.83
N HIS A 300 -5.48 -18.37 -7.54
CA HIS A 300 -6.77 -18.54 -6.86
C HIS A 300 -7.32 -17.19 -6.42
N GLU A 301 -8.64 -17.08 -6.33
CA GLU A 301 -9.29 -15.92 -5.70
C GLU A 301 -8.76 -15.72 -4.28
N ILE A 302 -8.54 -14.47 -3.91
CA ILE A 302 -8.01 -14.13 -2.59
C ILE A 302 -9.07 -14.45 -1.54
N THR A 303 -8.70 -15.30 -0.60
CA THR A 303 -9.52 -15.54 0.58
C THR A 303 -9.36 -14.36 1.53
N ALA A 304 -10.46 -13.86 2.09
CA ALA A 304 -10.39 -12.80 3.10
C ALA A 304 -9.43 -13.20 4.24
N PRO A 305 -8.41 -12.39 4.56
CA PRO A 305 -7.38 -12.72 5.54
C PRO A 305 -7.91 -13.24 6.88
N LEU A 306 -9.00 -12.66 7.39
CA LEU A 306 -9.65 -13.14 8.61
C LEU A 306 -10.22 -14.56 8.48
N VAL A 307 -10.73 -14.93 7.31
CA VAL A 307 -11.24 -16.28 7.04
C VAL A 307 -10.08 -17.26 6.95
N GLU A 308 -8.98 -16.88 6.32
CA GLU A 308 -7.82 -17.77 6.14
C GLU A 308 -7.14 -18.15 7.47
N LEU A 309 -7.25 -17.33 8.50
CA LEU A 309 -6.79 -17.69 9.85
C LEU A 309 -7.58 -18.82 10.50
N LEU A 310 -8.74 -19.17 10.00
CA LEU A 310 -9.56 -20.24 10.58
C LEU A 310 -9.02 -21.62 10.20
N PRO A 311 -9.19 -22.64 11.05
CA PRO A 311 -9.00 -24.03 10.64
C PRO A 311 -9.84 -24.39 9.41
N LYS A 312 -9.30 -25.20 8.49
CA LYS A 312 -9.91 -25.50 7.19
C LYS A 312 -11.40 -25.85 7.26
N GLN A 313 -11.81 -26.66 8.22
CA GLN A 313 -13.22 -27.06 8.40
C GLN A 313 -14.12 -25.85 8.75
N LEU A 314 -13.58 -24.85 9.46
CA LEU A 314 -14.31 -23.60 9.75
C LEU A 314 -14.28 -22.66 8.57
N GLN A 315 -13.20 -22.64 7.75
CA GLN A 315 -13.18 -21.90 6.49
C GLN A 315 -14.28 -22.43 5.56
N GLU A 316 -14.40 -23.74 5.39
CA GLU A 316 -15.42 -24.35 4.55
C GLU A 316 -16.83 -24.07 5.04
N LEU A 317 -17.06 -24.19 6.35
CA LEU A 317 -18.39 -24.00 6.96
C LEU A 317 -18.82 -22.53 7.06
N LEU A 318 -17.94 -21.68 7.55
CA LEU A 318 -18.24 -20.27 7.90
C LEU A 318 -17.68 -19.27 6.89
N GLY A 319 -16.71 -19.68 6.05
CA GLY A 319 -16.04 -18.82 5.11
C GLY A 319 -17.01 -18.05 4.22
N PRO A 320 -17.98 -18.69 3.56
CA PRO A 320 -18.92 -17.97 2.70
C PRO A 320 -19.70 -16.86 3.43
N ASP A 321 -20.20 -17.15 4.64
CA ASP A 321 -20.94 -16.16 5.46
C ASP A 321 -20.02 -15.04 5.95
N LEU A 322 -18.81 -15.37 6.43
CA LEU A 322 -17.86 -14.39 6.95
C LEU A 322 -17.32 -13.48 5.82
N THR A 323 -16.97 -14.03 4.67
CA THR A 323 -16.53 -13.24 3.50
C THR A 323 -17.61 -12.23 3.10
N TYR A 324 -18.87 -12.67 3.01
CA TYR A 324 -19.97 -11.75 2.71
C TYR A 324 -20.12 -10.65 3.77
N LEU A 325 -20.05 -10.98 5.05
CA LEU A 325 -20.12 -10.02 6.14
C LEU A 325 -18.95 -9.03 6.13
N ILE A 326 -17.74 -9.51 5.83
CA ILE A 326 -16.55 -8.66 5.66
C ILE A 326 -16.77 -7.72 4.47
N ASN A 327 -17.21 -8.24 3.33
CA ASN A 327 -17.39 -7.48 2.10
C ASN A 327 -18.45 -6.37 2.21
N LEU A 328 -19.41 -6.51 3.14
CA LEU A 328 -20.36 -5.43 3.45
C LEU A 328 -19.66 -4.15 3.97
N GLY A 329 -18.45 -4.23 4.48
CA GLY A 329 -17.65 -3.05 4.83
C GLY A 329 -17.11 -2.30 3.62
N TYR A 330 -17.02 -2.94 2.47
CA TYR A 330 -16.55 -2.32 1.22
C TYR A 330 -17.70 -1.84 0.32
N GLY A 331 -18.84 -2.54 0.36
CA GLY A 331 -19.98 -2.23 -0.50
C GLY A 331 -21.22 -3.08 -0.23
N ASP A 332 -21.71 -3.74 -1.24
CA ASP A 332 -22.94 -4.54 -1.19
C ASP A 332 -22.71 -6.00 -0.73
N GLY A 333 -21.50 -6.35 -0.40
CA GLY A 333 -21.11 -7.69 0.04
C GLY A 333 -20.65 -8.63 -1.09
N SER A 334 -20.64 -8.18 -2.34
CA SER A 334 -20.28 -9.03 -3.48
C SER A 334 -18.77 -9.25 -3.61
N VAL A 335 -17.97 -8.26 -3.28
CA VAL A 335 -16.49 -8.27 -3.37
C VAL A 335 -15.88 -7.51 -2.20
N GLY A 336 -14.61 -7.73 -1.93
CA GLY A 336 -13.87 -7.12 -0.84
C GLY A 336 -13.24 -5.77 -1.18
N TYR A 337 -13.76 -5.07 -2.18
CA TYR A 337 -13.32 -3.74 -2.58
C TYR A 337 -14.49 -2.87 -3.05
N SER A 338 -14.29 -1.57 -3.14
CA SER A 338 -15.31 -0.65 -3.65
C SER A 338 -15.53 -0.82 -5.15
N THR A 339 -16.79 -0.98 -5.57
CA THR A 339 -17.20 -1.06 -7.00
C THR A 339 -17.67 0.27 -7.57
N THR A 340 -17.54 1.38 -6.83
CA THR A 340 -17.82 2.74 -7.34
C THR A 340 -16.57 3.32 -7.99
N ASP A 341 -16.74 4.50 -8.64
CA ASP A 341 -15.67 5.14 -9.42
C ASP A 341 -14.36 5.28 -8.60
N ALA A 342 -13.28 4.69 -9.10
CA ALA A 342 -12.01 4.59 -8.41
C ALA A 342 -11.24 5.91 -8.34
N ASP A 343 -11.51 6.82 -9.28
CA ASP A 343 -10.91 8.16 -9.38
C ASP A 343 -11.56 9.21 -8.47
N VAL A 344 -12.62 8.84 -7.75
CA VAL A 344 -13.38 9.76 -6.90
C VAL A 344 -12.98 9.58 -5.45
N ASN A 345 -12.39 10.62 -4.87
CA ASN A 345 -12.07 10.62 -3.43
C ASN A 345 -13.32 10.27 -2.62
N THR A 346 -13.25 9.12 -1.93
CA THR A 346 -14.41 8.51 -1.27
C THR A 346 -14.09 8.31 0.21
N PRO A 347 -14.51 9.24 1.07
CA PRO A 347 -14.32 9.12 2.52
C PRO A 347 -15.14 7.95 3.08
N PHE A 348 -14.84 7.57 4.32
CA PHE A 348 -15.62 6.56 5.01
C PHE A 348 -17.08 7.00 5.24
N GLY A 349 -17.98 6.03 5.43
CA GLY A 349 -19.40 6.24 5.68
C GLY A 349 -19.92 5.34 6.79
N LEU A 350 -21.24 5.42 7.08
CA LEU A 350 -21.83 4.68 8.19
C LEU A 350 -22.22 3.24 7.83
N ALA A 351 -22.85 3.04 6.69
CA ALA A 351 -23.35 1.73 6.30
C ALA A 351 -23.58 1.63 4.79
N PRO A 352 -23.46 0.44 4.19
CA PRO A 352 -23.81 0.22 2.80
C PRO A 352 -25.32 0.36 2.57
N ASN A 353 -25.69 0.70 1.34
CA ASN A 353 -27.10 0.78 0.95
C ASN A 353 -27.63 -0.60 0.57
N VAL A 354 -27.75 -1.49 1.54
CA VAL A 354 -28.32 -2.84 1.39
C VAL A 354 -29.48 -3.04 2.33
N SER A 355 -30.51 -3.78 1.89
CA SER A 355 -31.63 -4.08 2.77
C SER A 355 -31.30 -5.23 3.72
N MET A 356 -31.77 -5.17 4.96
CA MET A 356 -31.59 -6.28 5.91
C MET A 356 -32.23 -7.59 5.41
N SER A 357 -33.31 -7.51 4.61
CA SER A 357 -33.90 -8.70 4.01
C SER A 357 -32.96 -9.37 3.01
N ASP A 358 -32.23 -8.59 2.23
CA ASP A 358 -31.26 -9.12 1.27
C ASP A 358 -30.08 -9.75 2.01
N VAL A 359 -29.59 -9.09 3.05
CA VAL A 359 -28.52 -9.66 3.92
C VAL A 359 -28.93 -11.02 4.48
N PHE A 360 -30.13 -11.14 5.08
CA PHE A 360 -30.60 -12.42 5.60
C PHE A 360 -30.80 -13.47 4.50
N SER A 361 -31.25 -13.08 3.32
CA SER A 361 -31.41 -13.99 2.18
C SER A 361 -30.08 -14.53 1.69
N HIS A 362 -29.08 -13.67 1.55
CA HIS A 362 -27.71 -14.06 1.19
C HIS A 362 -27.10 -15.00 2.24
N LEU A 363 -27.11 -14.62 3.51
CA LEU A 363 -26.60 -15.47 4.59
C LEU A 363 -27.29 -16.85 4.62
N SER A 364 -28.62 -16.92 4.42
CA SER A 364 -29.31 -18.23 4.34
C SER A 364 -28.77 -19.10 3.19
N THR A 365 -28.41 -18.53 2.06
CA THR A 365 -27.85 -19.25 0.91
C THR A 365 -26.41 -19.66 1.19
N LEU A 366 -25.60 -18.74 1.72
CA LEU A 366 -24.17 -18.96 2.01
C LEU A 366 -23.96 -19.98 3.13
N THR A 367 -24.78 -19.95 4.18
CA THR A 367 -24.79 -21.00 5.21
C THR A 367 -25.04 -22.39 4.61
N GLN A 368 -25.99 -22.51 3.67
CA GLN A 368 -26.22 -23.78 2.97
C GLN A 368 -25.02 -24.21 2.13
N GLN A 369 -24.36 -23.27 1.47
CA GLN A 369 -23.13 -23.52 0.72
C GLN A 369 -22.00 -23.97 1.65
N GLY A 370 -21.81 -23.32 2.79
CA GLY A 370 -20.81 -23.72 3.79
C GLY A 370 -21.04 -25.14 4.33
N ILE A 371 -22.29 -25.50 4.60
CA ILE A 371 -22.64 -26.88 4.99
C ILE A 371 -22.31 -27.86 3.85
N GLN A 372 -22.57 -27.50 2.59
CA GLN A 372 -22.26 -28.37 1.45
C GLN A 372 -20.75 -28.52 1.28
N ASN A 373 -19.98 -27.43 1.40
CA ASN A 373 -18.51 -27.45 1.32
C ASN A 373 -17.94 -28.43 2.35
N LEU A 374 -18.35 -28.28 3.62
CA LEU A 374 -17.93 -29.19 4.71
C LEU A 374 -18.30 -30.65 4.47
N MET A 375 -19.47 -30.92 3.86
CA MET A 375 -19.93 -32.29 3.58
C MET A 375 -19.25 -32.92 2.36
N THR A 376 -18.71 -32.13 1.45
CA THR A 376 -18.04 -32.61 0.22
C THR A 376 -16.54 -32.75 0.40
N ASP A 377 -15.96 -32.18 1.46
CA ASP A 377 -14.56 -32.42 1.79
C ASP A 377 -14.36 -33.88 2.21
N THR A 378 -13.79 -34.66 1.29
CA THR A 378 -13.67 -36.12 1.43
C THR A 378 -12.47 -36.54 2.27
N ASP A 379 -11.63 -35.61 2.73
CA ASP A 379 -10.45 -35.94 3.55
C ASP A 379 -10.10 -34.88 4.61
N PRO A 380 -10.87 -34.76 5.70
CA PRO A 380 -10.60 -33.81 6.77
C PRO A 380 -9.29 -34.09 7.55
N TYR A 381 -8.60 -35.22 7.29
CA TYR A 381 -7.41 -35.65 8.01
C TYR A 381 -6.14 -35.76 7.17
N ALA A 382 -6.21 -35.71 5.84
CA ALA A 382 -5.03 -35.86 4.97
C ALA A 382 -4.02 -34.72 5.12
N ALA A 383 -4.47 -33.50 5.39
CA ALA A 383 -3.60 -32.34 5.56
C ALA A 383 -2.79 -32.34 6.88
N ALA A 384 -3.27 -33.03 7.91
CA ALA A 384 -2.55 -33.11 9.19
C ALA A 384 -1.34 -34.07 9.14
N ALA A 385 -1.24 -34.92 8.15
CA ALA A 385 -0.19 -35.94 8.05
C ALA A 385 1.07 -35.44 7.31
N THR A 386 1.02 -34.33 6.60
CA THR A 386 2.17 -33.82 5.78
C THR A 386 3.00 -32.72 6.45
N SER A 387 2.53 -32.14 7.54
CA SER A 387 3.26 -31.08 8.27
C SER A 387 4.26 -31.58 9.34
N SER A 388 4.48 -32.89 9.48
CA SER A 388 5.42 -33.45 10.45
C SER A 388 6.80 -33.80 9.88
N GLY A 389 7.15 -33.26 8.71
CA GLY A 389 8.48 -33.38 8.08
C GLY A 389 9.45 -32.27 8.44
N ALA A 390 9.44 -31.78 9.68
CA ALA A 390 10.56 -31.00 10.15
C ALA A 390 11.78 -31.92 10.24
N GLU A 391 12.66 -31.85 9.25
CA GLU A 391 14.01 -32.42 9.35
C GLU A 391 14.64 -31.87 10.61
N ALA A 392 14.93 -32.78 11.54
CA ALA A 392 15.74 -32.46 12.71
C ALA A 392 17.10 -32.00 12.18
N ALA A 393 17.30 -30.70 12.12
CA ALA A 393 18.62 -30.13 11.94
C ALA A 393 19.49 -30.72 13.02
N THR A 394 20.55 -31.43 12.63
CA THR A 394 21.55 -31.95 13.52
C THR A 394 22.16 -30.76 14.25
N ALA A 395 21.75 -30.56 15.50
CA ALA A 395 22.26 -29.52 16.33
C ALA A 395 23.78 -29.69 16.49
N VAL A 396 24.54 -28.77 15.92
CA VAL A 396 25.93 -28.59 16.28
C VAL A 396 25.93 -28.27 17.78
N PRO A 397 26.74 -28.94 18.62
CA PRO A 397 26.76 -28.63 20.04
C PRO A 397 27.07 -27.15 20.24
N ALA A 398 26.12 -26.40 20.78
CA ALA A 398 26.31 -24.99 21.10
C ALA A 398 27.44 -24.88 22.11
N ALA A 399 28.43 -24.01 21.82
CA ALA A 399 29.45 -23.66 22.78
C ALA A 399 28.78 -23.11 24.04
N THR A 400 29.25 -23.46 25.21
CA THR A 400 28.72 -22.95 26.49
C THR A 400 28.82 -21.41 26.44
N PRO A 401 27.70 -20.67 26.61
CA PRO A 401 27.73 -19.21 26.52
C PRO A 401 28.66 -18.61 27.58
N THR A 402 29.42 -17.61 27.21
CA THR A 402 30.26 -16.88 28.14
C THR A 402 29.43 -15.87 28.94
N ILE A 403 29.99 -15.40 30.09
CA ILE A 403 29.33 -14.32 30.86
C ILE A 403 29.12 -13.07 30.00
N THR A 404 29.99 -12.81 29.03
CA THR A 404 29.90 -11.69 28.11
C THR A 404 28.71 -11.90 27.16
N ASP A 405 28.49 -13.10 26.62
CA ASP A 405 27.38 -13.41 25.73
C ASP A 405 26.04 -13.25 26.47
N ILE A 406 25.95 -13.73 27.69
CA ILE A 406 24.76 -13.56 28.55
C ILE A 406 24.51 -12.08 28.86
N ALA A 407 25.56 -11.31 29.17
CA ALA A 407 25.42 -9.88 29.44
C ALA A 407 24.97 -9.09 28.20
N ASN A 408 25.49 -9.46 27.03
CA ASN A 408 25.09 -8.83 25.76
C ASN A 408 23.64 -9.17 25.43
N ALA A 409 23.21 -10.43 25.51
CA ALA A 409 21.83 -10.84 25.27
C ALA A 409 20.86 -10.15 26.24
N LEU A 410 21.20 -10.07 27.51
CA LEU A 410 20.38 -9.35 28.50
C LEU A 410 20.33 -7.85 28.21
N SER A 411 21.43 -7.22 27.80
CA SER A 411 21.47 -5.81 27.44
C SER A 411 20.60 -5.54 26.18
N SER A 412 20.71 -6.41 25.16
CA SER A 412 19.88 -6.35 23.96
C SER A 412 18.40 -6.50 24.31
N ALA A 413 18.03 -7.52 25.07
CA ALA A 413 16.66 -7.77 25.51
C ALA A 413 16.07 -6.59 26.30
N LEU A 414 16.85 -5.97 27.19
CA LEU A 414 16.41 -4.78 27.94
C LEU A 414 16.23 -3.57 27.01
N SER A 415 17.13 -3.38 26.04
CA SER A 415 17.00 -2.31 25.03
C SER A 415 15.75 -2.52 24.18
N THR A 416 15.53 -3.74 23.70
CA THR A 416 14.33 -4.10 22.91
C THR A 416 13.04 -3.93 23.73
N ALA A 417 13.03 -4.40 24.99
CA ALA A 417 11.88 -4.18 25.86
C ALA A 417 11.60 -2.69 26.12
N TYR A 418 12.64 -1.86 26.21
CA TYR A 418 12.49 -0.42 26.38
C TYR A 418 11.98 0.26 25.10
N SER A 419 12.42 -0.19 23.92
CA SER A 419 12.02 0.40 22.63
C SER A 419 10.52 0.28 22.35
N VAL A 420 9.81 -0.67 22.97
CA VAL A 420 8.35 -0.85 22.86
C VAL A 420 7.57 0.36 23.43
N PHE A 421 8.13 1.05 24.44
CA PHE A 421 7.39 2.12 25.12
C PHE A 421 7.12 3.33 24.23
N LEU A 422 8.05 3.69 23.33
CA LEU A 422 7.89 4.87 22.47
C LEU A 422 6.73 4.70 21.48
N PRO A 423 6.66 3.62 20.66
CA PRO A 423 5.53 3.38 19.77
C PRO A 423 4.19 3.30 20.49
N LEU A 424 4.14 2.59 21.63
CA LEU A 424 2.91 2.47 22.41
C LEU A 424 2.48 3.83 23.00
N GLN A 425 3.44 4.70 23.36
CA GLN A 425 3.13 6.05 23.81
C GLN A 425 2.59 6.89 22.67
N ASP A 426 3.15 6.78 21.47
CA ASP A 426 2.70 7.54 20.30
C ASP A 426 1.30 7.12 19.86
N ILE A 427 1.02 5.81 19.83
CA ILE A 427 -0.34 5.27 19.63
C ILE A 427 -1.28 5.78 20.72
N SER A 428 -0.90 5.69 22.00
CA SER A 428 -1.71 6.18 23.10
C SER A 428 -1.97 7.69 23.02
N ASN A 429 -1.00 8.47 22.56
CA ASN A 429 -1.16 9.91 22.38
C ASN A 429 -2.15 10.21 21.24
N ALA A 430 -2.07 9.50 20.11
CA ALA A 430 -3.04 9.59 19.03
C ALA A 430 -4.47 9.32 19.54
N LEU A 431 -4.66 8.19 20.27
CA LEU A 431 -5.95 7.78 20.83
C LEU A 431 -6.53 8.77 21.85
N THR A 432 -5.68 9.48 22.59
CA THR A 432 -6.14 10.37 23.67
C THR A 432 -6.21 11.85 23.29
N THR A 433 -5.62 12.24 22.16
CA THR A 433 -5.56 13.65 21.73
C THR A 433 -6.09 13.85 20.32
N SER A 434 -5.47 13.27 19.32
CA SER A 434 -5.76 13.54 17.90
C SER A 434 -7.12 12.96 17.48
N ILE A 435 -7.40 11.72 17.84
CA ILE A 435 -8.67 11.07 17.51
C ILE A 435 -9.85 11.77 18.18
N PRO A 436 -9.84 12.11 19.48
CA PRO A 436 -10.91 12.90 20.08
C PRO A 436 -11.09 14.30 19.48
N ALA A 437 -10.01 14.94 19.00
CA ALA A 437 -10.11 16.22 18.29
C ALA A 437 -10.78 16.05 16.92
N TYR A 438 -10.45 15.01 16.19
CA TYR A 438 -11.10 14.65 14.93
C TYR A 438 -12.58 14.31 15.13
N ASP A 439 -12.93 13.52 16.14
CA ASP A 439 -14.32 13.22 16.51
C ASP A 439 -15.13 14.48 16.77
N TRP A 440 -14.52 15.43 17.46
CA TRP A 440 -15.17 16.70 17.73
C TRP A 440 -15.41 17.50 16.45
N SER A 441 -14.46 17.51 15.50
CA SER A 441 -14.66 18.19 14.22
C SER A 441 -15.79 17.53 13.42
N LEU A 442 -15.79 16.20 13.29
CA LEU A 442 -16.86 15.44 12.63
C LEU A 442 -18.23 15.75 13.26
N PHE A 443 -18.31 15.75 14.60
CA PHE A 443 -19.54 16.06 15.31
C PHE A 443 -19.99 17.51 15.05
N ALA A 444 -19.10 18.48 15.27
CA ALA A 444 -19.45 19.90 15.22
C ALA A 444 -19.89 20.32 13.82
N ASP A 445 -19.22 19.81 12.81
CA ASP A 445 -19.47 20.17 11.42
C ASP A 445 -20.82 19.61 10.94
N ASN A 446 -21.11 18.36 11.26
CA ASN A 446 -22.39 17.75 10.89
C ASN A 446 -23.58 18.30 11.68
N ILE A 447 -23.38 18.67 12.96
CA ILE A 447 -24.39 19.42 13.73
C ILE A 447 -24.67 20.77 13.07
N ALA A 448 -23.65 21.47 12.59
CA ALA A 448 -23.81 22.78 11.97
C ALA A 448 -24.62 22.71 10.64
N THR A 449 -24.51 21.60 9.91
CA THR A 449 -25.33 21.35 8.70
C THR A 449 -26.72 20.76 8.99
N GLY A 450 -26.98 20.33 10.23
CA GLY A 450 -28.23 19.70 10.66
C GLY A 450 -28.30 18.20 10.36
N ASP A 451 -27.18 17.59 10.00
CA ASP A 451 -27.09 16.14 9.82
C ASP A 451 -26.76 15.44 11.15
N TYR A 452 -27.81 15.14 11.92
CA TYR A 452 -27.68 14.49 13.21
C TYR A 452 -27.21 13.05 13.13
N THR A 453 -27.49 12.36 12.01
CA THR A 453 -27.08 10.96 11.81
C THR A 453 -25.57 10.89 11.70
N ASP A 454 -25.00 11.70 10.82
CA ASP A 454 -23.56 11.74 10.61
C ASP A 454 -22.83 12.38 11.81
N ALA A 455 -23.42 13.40 12.46
CA ALA A 455 -22.83 14.01 13.63
C ALA A 455 -22.54 13.02 14.77
N PHE A 456 -23.42 12.05 14.99
CA PHE A 456 -23.20 11.00 16.02
C PHE A 456 -22.60 9.72 15.45
N GLY A 457 -22.84 9.41 14.21
CA GLY A 457 -22.41 8.15 13.59
C GLY A 457 -20.96 8.16 13.12
N LEU A 458 -20.49 9.24 12.47
CA LEU A 458 -19.15 9.30 11.92
C LEU A 458 -18.04 9.23 12.98
N PRO A 459 -18.11 9.91 14.15
CA PRO A 459 -17.13 9.69 15.21
C PRO A 459 -17.04 8.23 15.66
N ILE A 460 -18.19 7.54 15.79
CA ILE A 460 -18.20 6.13 16.17
C ILE A 460 -17.57 5.25 15.08
N ALA A 461 -17.87 5.55 13.81
CA ALA A 461 -17.29 4.82 12.67
C ALA A 461 -15.78 5.02 12.58
N ALA A 462 -15.30 6.26 12.70
CA ALA A 462 -13.88 6.56 12.73
C ALA A 462 -13.15 5.83 13.86
N ASN A 463 -13.71 5.89 15.08
CA ASN A 463 -13.13 5.19 16.23
C ASN A 463 -13.12 3.68 16.04
N THR A 464 -14.13 3.07 15.43
CA THR A 464 -14.13 1.62 15.20
C THR A 464 -12.92 1.22 14.33
N ALA A 465 -12.66 1.93 13.24
CA ALA A 465 -11.49 1.70 12.39
C ALA A 465 -10.18 1.98 13.12
N LEU A 466 -10.03 3.20 13.64
CA LEU A 466 -8.77 3.69 14.21
C LEU A 466 -8.36 2.93 15.47
N ASP A 467 -9.32 2.58 16.34
CA ASP A 467 -9.05 1.76 17.52
C ASP A 467 -8.66 0.32 17.12
N THR A 468 -9.25 -0.23 16.06
CA THR A 468 -8.89 -1.56 15.53
C THR A 468 -7.45 -1.56 15.02
N LEU A 469 -7.08 -0.59 14.20
CA LEU A 469 -5.71 -0.42 13.72
C LEU A 469 -4.72 -0.19 14.87
N ALA A 470 -5.04 0.72 15.78
CA ALA A 470 -4.19 1.02 16.93
C ALA A 470 -3.96 -0.21 17.83
N ALA A 471 -5.00 -1.00 18.07
CA ALA A 471 -4.88 -2.25 18.83
C ALA A 471 -4.03 -3.29 18.09
N GLY A 472 -4.22 -3.43 16.78
CA GLY A 472 -3.44 -4.32 15.92
C GLY A 472 -1.96 -3.97 15.96
N PHE A 473 -1.60 -2.74 15.62
CA PHE A 473 -0.21 -2.28 15.66
C PHE A 473 0.43 -2.33 17.05
N ALA A 474 -0.33 -2.07 18.12
CA ALA A 474 0.18 -2.23 19.48
C ALA A 474 0.54 -3.70 19.80
N VAL A 475 -0.29 -4.65 19.35
CA VAL A 475 -0.01 -6.09 19.50
C VAL A 475 1.23 -6.48 18.69
N GLU A 476 1.36 -6.01 17.45
CA GLU A 476 2.51 -6.29 16.58
C GLU A 476 3.82 -5.77 17.19
N VAL A 477 3.85 -4.53 17.66
CA VAL A 477 5.02 -3.97 18.36
C VAL A 477 5.46 -4.86 19.54
N ILE A 478 4.51 -5.35 20.32
CA ILE A 478 4.81 -6.23 21.46
C ILE A 478 5.30 -7.60 20.97
N GLN A 479 4.69 -8.18 19.95
CA GLN A 479 5.08 -9.49 19.40
C GLN A 479 6.45 -9.44 18.73
N SER A 480 6.73 -8.40 17.95
CA SER A 480 8.04 -8.18 17.35
C SER A 480 9.14 -8.09 18.39
N ALA A 481 8.93 -7.30 19.44
CA ALA A 481 9.86 -7.19 20.55
C ALA A 481 10.06 -8.52 21.31
N ALA A 482 8.98 -9.26 21.55
CA ALA A 482 9.05 -10.56 22.21
C ALA A 482 9.84 -11.58 21.37
N SER A 483 9.63 -11.57 20.04
CA SER A 483 10.35 -12.42 19.09
C SER A 483 11.84 -12.08 19.04
N GLN A 484 12.19 -10.79 19.02
CA GLN A 484 13.59 -10.35 19.07
C GLN A 484 14.28 -10.75 20.36
N ILE A 485 13.62 -10.56 21.52
CA ILE A 485 14.14 -10.98 22.82
C ILE A 485 14.36 -12.51 22.84
N ALA A 486 13.42 -13.28 22.32
CA ALA A 486 13.57 -14.73 22.22
C ALA A 486 14.75 -15.14 21.33
N ALA A 487 14.94 -14.46 20.19
CA ALA A 487 16.07 -14.69 19.30
C ALA A 487 17.41 -14.35 19.96
N ASP A 488 17.49 -13.25 20.72
CA ASP A 488 18.68 -12.86 21.48
C ASP A 488 19.11 -13.96 22.46
N PHE A 489 18.18 -14.54 23.21
CA PHE A 489 18.46 -15.65 24.13
C PHE A 489 18.73 -16.96 23.40
N ALA A 490 18.02 -17.28 22.31
CA ALA A 490 18.28 -18.47 21.51
C ALA A 490 19.68 -18.45 20.89
N SER A 491 20.23 -17.27 20.54
CA SER A 491 21.57 -17.11 19.98
C SER A 491 22.68 -17.57 20.93
N ILE A 492 22.39 -17.61 22.22
CA ILE A 492 23.34 -18.04 23.29
C ILE A 492 22.95 -19.39 23.90
N GLY A 493 21.97 -20.09 23.34
CA GLY A 493 21.62 -21.47 23.74
C GLY A 493 20.61 -21.56 24.89
N PHE A 494 19.79 -20.52 25.11
CA PHE A 494 18.69 -20.52 26.09
C PHE A 494 17.33 -20.59 25.39
#